data_27e4c7da5ac93a431e73f771f410f843
#
_entry.id   27e4c7da5ac93a431e73f771f410f843
#
_cell.length_a   1.000
_cell.length_b   1.000
_cell.length_c   1.000
_cell.angle_alpha   90.00
_cell.angle_beta   90.00
_cell.angle_gamma   90.00
#
_symmetry.space_group_name_H-M   'P 1'
#
loop_
_entity.id
_entity.type
_entity.pdbx_description
1 polymer ?
#
loop_
_entity_poly.entity_id
_entity_poly.type
_entity_poly.pdbx_seq_one_letter_code
_entity_poly.pdbx_strand_id
1 'polypeptide(L)'
;GYNVPQGAIAQMLRDNAARKVGTISHVGIGTFADPRNGGGRLSEKTKEDIVKIIELEGQEQLFYPRIPLDVAFIRGTYADELGNITLEKEMAPLDATSQAMAVHNNGGLVVVQVERVVKAGHLDPKLVKIPGIYVDAVVECPADDPKQSQSINCTYDPAYAGNTQVPVSSLEPKKLDAKKIIGRRAAMELKKNVVVNLGVGVPEWVSSVAAEEGVADEMTLTVECGPVGGVPGGGLRFGGSVNAQAYMDEGYQFDFYDGGGLDLCFLGLAEVDNNGDVNVSRLGTRITGSGGFTNISSNSKKAVFCGTFTNGVKIQTGDGKLTILEEGKKHKFVNKVTEITFSGVVAGKAGKDVLYVTERAVFALKADGIHLIEVAPGIDVQTQVLDEMDFAPIVDRDADGNVKLMDARIFKDEVMGMTID
;
A
#
# COMPACT_ATOMS: atom_id res chain seq x y z
N GLY A 1 -22.09 0.86 6.04
CA GLY A 1 -20.63 0.75 6.09
C GLY A 1 -19.98 1.70 5.11
N TYR A 2 -18.72 2.05 5.41
CA TYR A 2 -17.93 2.99 4.62
C TYR A 2 -16.53 2.43 4.39
N ASN A 3 -15.96 2.75 3.22
CA ASN A 3 -14.55 2.63 2.93
C ASN A 3 -13.93 4.03 3.07
N VAL A 4 -12.84 4.16 3.81
CA VAL A 4 -12.15 5.42 4.05
C VAL A 4 -10.66 5.19 3.84
N PRO A 5 -9.89 6.12 3.22
CA PRO A 5 -8.45 6.02 3.13
C PRO A 5 -7.82 5.83 4.51
N GLN A 6 -6.89 4.88 4.65
CA GLN A 6 -6.35 4.48 5.95
C GLN A 6 -5.66 5.64 6.69
N GLY A 7 -4.89 6.48 5.97
CA GLY A 7 -4.29 7.65 6.59
C GLY A 7 -5.31 8.68 7.08
N ALA A 8 -6.49 8.79 6.42
CA ALA A 8 -7.57 9.61 6.93
C ALA A 8 -8.14 9.02 8.23
N ILE A 9 -8.27 7.68 8.35
CA ILE A 9 -8.69 7.02 9.60
C ILE A 9 -7.66 7.29 10.72
N ALA A 10 -6.38 7.12 10.45
CA ALA A 10 -5.30 7.38 11.41
C ALA A 10 -5.34 8.83 11.92
N GLN A 11 -5.56 9.80 11.02
CA GLN A 11 -5.74 11.20 11.40
C GLN A 11 -7.04 11.42 12.19
N MET A 12 -8.15 10.77 11.79
CA MET A 12 -9.44 10.87 12.52
C MET A 12 -9.31 10.38 13.95
N LEU A 13 -8.54 9.33 14.22
CA LEU A 13 -8.28 8.83 15.58
C LEU A 13 -7.57 9.88 16.44
N ARG A 14 -6.51 10.52 15.92
CA ARG A 14 -5.76 11.58 16.63
C ARG A 14 -6.62 12.82 16.85
N ASP A 15 -7.37 13.25 15.85
CA ASP A 15 -8.26 14.41 15.94
C ASP A 15 -9.42 14.14 16.90
N ASN A 16 -9.94 12.90 16.93
CA ASN A 16 -10.94 12.45 17.87
C ASN A 16 -10.41 12.46 19.32
N ALA A 17 -9.18 11.97 19.54
CA ALA A 17 -8.51 12.03 20.83
C ALA A 17 -8.39 13.48 21.33
N ALA A 18 -8.10 14.42 20.43
CA ALA A 18 -8.02 15.85 20.74
C ALA A 18 -9.40 16.56 20.81
N ARG A 19 -10.52 15.82 20.65
CA ARG A 19 -11.89 16.35 20.59
C ARG A 19 -12.10 17.47 19.56
N LYS A 20 -11.35 17.43 18.45
CA LYS A 20 -11.58 18.34 17.32
C LYS A 20 -12.96 18.07 16.70
N VAL A 21 -13.52 19.04 16.00
CA VAL A 21 -14.83 18.94 15.34
C VAL A 21 -14.87 17.92 14.20
N GLY A 22 -13.70 17.56 13.69
CA GLY A 22 -13.49 16.59 12.61
C GLY A 22 -12.09 16.68 12.04
N THR A 23 -11.85 15.93 10.99
CA THR A 23 -10.56 15.82 10.27
C THR A 23 -10.67 16.44 8.89
N ILE A 24 -9.67 17.20 8.50
CA ILE A 24 -9.53 17.81 7.18
C ILE A 24 -8.39 17.11 6.47
N SER A 25 -8.63 16.69 5.22
CA SER A 25 -7.63 16.03 4.39
C SER A 25 -7.80 16.38 2.92
N HIS A 26 -6.70 16.58 2.21
CA HIS A 26 -6.69 16.66 0.75
C HIS A 26 -6.73 15.28 0.08
N VAL A 27 -6.42 14.22 0.84
CA VAL A 27 -6.34 12.86 0.34
C VAL A 27 -7.73 12.31 0.05
N GLY A 28 -7.92 11.79 -1.16
CA GLY A 28 -9.17 11.20 -1.59
C GLY A 28 -10.04 12.10 -2.47
N ILE A 29 -9.66 13.36 -2.72
CA ILE A 29 -10.31 14.20 -3.75
C ILE A 29 -10.26 13.48 -5.10
N GLY A 30 -11.43 13.37 -5.76
CA GLY A 30 -11.59 12.68 -7.03
C GLY A 30 -11.65 11.16 -6.95
N THR A 31 -11.40 10.55 -5.77
CA THR A 31 -11.51 9.10 -5.56
C THR A 31 -12.89 8.69 -5.01
N PHE A 32 -13.07 7.41 -4.68
CA PHE A 32 -14.29 6.89 -4.02
C PHE A 32 -14.64 7.62 -2.72
N ALA A 33 -13.65 8.21 -2.03
CA ALA A 33 -13.85 8.96 -0.79
C ALA A 33 -14.50 10.34 -1.02
N ASP A 34 -14.36 10.88 -2.23
CA ASP A 34 -14.99 12.12 -2.64
C ASP A 34 -16.53 11.98 -2.64
N PRO A 35 -17.29 12.86 -1.99
CA PRO A 35 -18.75 12.82 -2.02
C PRO A 35 -19.35 12.77 -3.43
N ARG A 36 -18.69 13.38 -4.41
CA ARG A 36 -19.10 13.35 -5.84
C ARG A 36 -19.02 11.95 -6.44
N ASN A 37 -18.18 11.06 -5.88
CA ASN A 37 -17.98 9.67 -6.29
C ASN A 37 -18.54 8.66 -5.27
N GLY A 38 -19.41 9.10 -4.38
CA GLY A 38 -20.10 8.22 -3.43
C GLY A 38 -19.72 8.38 -1.97
N GLY A 39 -18.66 9.14 -1.63
CA GLY A 39 -18.27 9.45 -0.23
C GLY A 39 -17.95 8.20 0.59
N GLY A 40 -17.35 7.19 -0.02
CA GLY A 40 -16.94 5.95 0.63
C GLY A 40 -18.07 4.99 0.99
N ARG A 41 -19.33 5.26 0.63
CA ARG A 41 -20.45 4.37 0.93
C ARG A 41 -20.31 3.01 0.26
N LEU A 42 -20.43 1.93 1.04
CA LEU A 42 -20.22 0.56 0.56
C LEU A 42 -21.48 -0.10 -0.03
N SER A 43 -22.66 0.41 0.32
CA SER A 43 -23.91 -0.14 -0.16
C SER A 43 -25.06 0.88 -0.14
N GLU A 44 -26.14 0.59 -0.85
CA GLU A 44 -27.35 1.41 -0.87
C GLU A 44 -28.06 1.52 0.50
N LYS A 45 -27.75 0.62 1.45
CA LYS A 45 -28.25 0.69 2.82
C LYS A 45 -27.62 1.85 3.61
N THR A 46 -26.42 2.26 3.23
CA THR A 46 -25.72 3.39 3.85
C THR A 46 -26.25 4.69 3.27
N LYS A 47 -27.00 5.46 4.05
CA LYS A 47 -27.67 6.69 3.61
C LYS A 47 -26.98 7.96 4.09
N GLU A 48 -26.31 7.91 5.23
CA GLU A 48 -25.65 9.07 5.83
C GLU A 48 -24.32 9.37 5.13
N ASP A 49 -23.96 10.64 5.08
CA ASP A 49 -22.65 11.08 4.59
C ASP A 49 -21.71 11.27 5.79
N ILE A 50 -20.55 10.61 5.73
CA ILE A 50 -19.48 10.75 6.73
C ILE A 50 -18.35 11.68 6.24
N VAL A 51 -18.48 12.25 5.06
CA VAL A 51 -17.48 13.12 4.45
C VAL A 51 -18.17 14.24 3.69
N LYS A 52 -17.58 15.44 3.72
CA LYS A 52 -18.05 16.61 3.00
C LYS A 52 -16.89 17.28 2.27
N ILE A 53 -17.18 17.95 1.14
CA ILE A 53 -16.23 18.87 0.55
C ILE A 53 -16.37 20.21 1.26
N ILE A 54 -15.23 20.80 1.63
CA ILE A 54 -15.11 22.16 2.13
C ILE A 54 -14.05 22.91 1.33
N GLU A 55 -14.18 24.21 1.25
CA GLU A 55 -13.16 25.06 0.66
C GLU A 55 -12.43 25.83 1.77
N LEU A 56 -11.09 25.72 1.78
CA LEU A 56 -10.23 26.43 2.72
C LEU A 56 -9.10 27.09 1.93
N GLU A 57 -8.90 28.39 2.09
CA GLU A 57 -7.86 29.17 1.41
C GLU A 57 -7.83 28.91 -0.11
N GLY A 58 -9.00 28.78 -0.74
CA GLY A 58 -9.14 28.51 -2.17
C GLY A 58 -8.82 27.09 -2.62
N GLN A 59 -8.72 26.13 -1.68
CA GLN A 59 -8.46 24.72 -1.94
C GLN A 59 -9.61 23.86 -1.46
N GLU A 60 -10.07 22.94 -2.33
CA GLU A 60 -11.00 21.89 -1.92
C GLU A 60 -10.33 20.91 -0.95
N GLN A 61 -11.04 20.57 0.12
CA GLN A 61 -10.62 19.58 1.12
C GLN A 61 -11.79 18.65 1.44
N LEU A 62 -11.48 17.43 1.85
CA LEU A 62 -12.45 16.53 2.45
C LEU A 62 -12.50 16.81 3.96
N PHE A 63 -13.70 16.95 4.50
CA PHE A 63 -13.95 17.09 5.93
C PHE A 63 -14.73 15.89 6.44
N TYR A 64 -14.14 15.15 7.37
CA TYR A 64 -14.73 14.03 8.09
C TYR A 64 -15.17 14.51 9.47
N PRO A 65 -16.49 14.67 9.75
CA PRO A 65 -16.99 15.02 11.08
C PRO A 65 -16.52 14.00 12.12
N ARG A 66 -16.32 14.46 13.35
CA ARG A 66 -15.93 13.58 14.46
C ARG A 66 -16.97 12.48 14.68
N ILE A 67 -16.51 11.24 14.74
CA ILE A 67 -17.33 10.07 15.08
C ILE A 67 -16.93 9.63 16.49
N PRO A 68 -17.82 9.67 17.49
CA PRO A 68 -17.54 9.17 18.83
C PRO A 68 -17.15 7.69 18.80
N LEU A 69 -16.18 7.30 19.64
CA LEU A 69 -15.72 5.93 19.78
C LEU A 69 -16.03 5.45 21.19
N ASP A 70 -16.71 4.31 21.29
CA ASP A 70 -17.21 3.79 22.57
C ASP A 70 -16.30 2.72 23.16
N VAL A 71 -15.63 1.90 22.32
CA VAL A 71 -14.78 0.80 22.79
C VAL A 71 -13.54 0.66 21.90
N ALA A 72 -12.40 0.41 22.51
CA ALA A 72 -11.19 -0.05 21.85
C ALA A 72 -10.78 -1.44 22.34
N PHE A 73 -10.51 -2.35 21.41
CA PHE A 73 -9.85 -3.62 21.67
C PHE A 73 -8.46 -3.56 21.05
N ILE A 74 -7.44 -3.56 21.88
CA ILE A 74 -6.05 -3.38 21.46
C ILE A 74 -5.24 -4.59 21.91
N ARG A 75 -4.23 -4.97 21.14
CA ARG A 75 -3.26 -5.96 21.55
C ARG A 75 -1.93 -5.29 21.88
N GLY A 76 -1.30 -5.76 22.95
CA GLY A 76 0.04 -5.38 23.36
C GLY A 76 0.87 -6.58 23.72
N THR A 77 2.13 -6.35 24.10
CA THR A 77 3.06 -7.40 24.53
C THR A 77 2.96 -7.63 26.03
N TYR A 78 3.29 -6.65 26.83
CA TYR A 78 3.22 -6.72 28.29
C TYR A 78 2.40 -5.57 28.85
N ALA A 79 1.75 -5.84 29.99
CA ALA A 79 1.20 -4.81 30.86
C ALA A 79 1.90 -4.83 32.20
N ASP A 80 1.96 -3.70 32.90
CA ASP A 80 2.24 -3.71 34.33
C ASP A 80 0.94 -3.60 35.17
N GLU A 81 1.06 -3.73 36.49
CA GLU A 81 -0.07 -3.64 37.43
C GLU A 81 -0.75 -2.26 37.42
N LEU A 82 -0.13 -1.23 36.83
CA LEU A 82 -0.70 0.10 36.65
C LEU A 82 -1.40 0.26 35.28
N GLY A 83 -1.41 -0.80 34.44
CA GLY A 83 -2.03 -0.77 33.13
C GLY A 83 -1.17 -0.16 32.01
N ASN A 84 0.11 0.11 32.26
CA ASN A 84 1.04 0.56 31.21
C ASN A 84 1.33 -0.59 30.24
N ILE A 85 1.26 -0.33 28.93
CA ILE A 85 1.34 -1.36 27.89
C ILE A 85 2.56 -1.12 27.00
N THR A 86 3.28 -2.20 26.67
CA THR A 86 4.37 -2.21 25.69
C THR A 86 3.98 -3.00 24.44
N LEU A 87 4.69 -2.78 23.31
CA LEU A 87 4.41 -3.38 21.99
C LEU A 87 5.64 -4.05 21.37
N GLU A 88 6.65 -4.42 22.14
CA GLU A 88 7.96 -4.88 21.65
C GLU A 88 7.96 -6.21 20.89
N LYS A 89 6.89 -7.00 20.93
CA LYS A 89 6.72 -8.20 20.13
C LYS A 89 5.75 -8.01 18.94
N GLU A 90 5.14 -6.85 18.84
CA GLU A 90 4.26 -6.55 17.71
C GLU A 90 5.07 -6.25 16.44
N MET A 91 4.51 -6.57 15.27
CA MET A 91 5.16 -6.27 13.98
C MET A 91 5.19 -4.79 13.66
N ALA A 92 4.26 -4.02 14.23
CA ALA A 92 4.13 -2.59 14.07
C ALA A 92 3.26 -2.02 15.20
N PRO A 93 3.47 -0.77 15.62
CA PRO A 93 2.65 -0.14 16.65
C PRO A 93 1.23 0.21 16.17
N LEU A 94 1.02 0.35 14.88
CA LEU A 94 -0.22 0.77 14.26
C LEU A 94 -0.77 2.07 14.90
N ASP A 95 -2.07 2.15 15.07
CA ASP A 95 -2.78 3.27 15.71
C ASP A 95 -3.10 3.04 17.20
N ALA A 96 -2.45 2.07 17.85
CA ALA A 96 -2.82 1.63 19.20
C ALA A 96 -2.90 2.77 20.22
N THR A 97 -1.93 3.69 20.20
CA THR A 97 -1.91 4.83 21.12
C THR A 97 -3.05 5.81 20.86
N SER A 98 -3.29 6.16 19.60
CA SER A 98 -4.35 7.11 19.21
C SER A 98 -5.75 6.53 19.43
N GLN A 99 -5.93 5.21 19.21
CA GLN A 99 -7.19 4.50 19.53
C GLN A 99 -7.50 4.56 21.02
N ALA A 100 -6.53 4.20 21.88
CA ALA A 100 -6.70 4.25 23.33
C ALA A 100 -7.08 5.66 23.80
N MET A 101 -6.33 6.68 23.37
CA MET A 101 -6.62 8.07 23.72
C MET A 101 -8.01 8.53 23.23
N ALA A 102 -8.36 8.20 22.00
CA ALA A 102 -9.64 8.62 21.43
C ALA A 102 -10.82 8.05 22.20
N VAL A 103 -10.81 6.75 22.49
CA VAL A 103 -11.86 6.07 23.23
C VAL A 103 -11.93 6.57 24.67
N HIS A 104 -10.79 6.63 25.38
CA HIS A 104 -10.70 7.14 26.73
C HIS A 104 -11.30 8.57 26.85
N ASN A 105 -10.89 9.48 25.96
CA ASN A 105 -11.35 10.86 25.98
C ASN A 105 -12.84 11.03 25.58
N ASN A 106 -13.43 10.04 24.93
CA ASN A 106 -14.88 10.01 24.68
C ASN A 106 -15.68 9.38 25.85
N GLY A 107 -15.00 8.88 26.90
CA GLY A 107 -15.64 8.19 28.03
C GLY A 107 -16.01 6.75 27.71
N GLY A 108 -15.37 6.16 26.70
CA GLY A 108 -15.54 4.77 26.30
C GLY A 108 -14.64 3.81 27.07
N LEU A 109 -14.65 2.54 26.69
CA LEU A 109 -13.94 1.44 27.35
C LEU A 109 -12.71 1.00 26.53
N VAL A 110 -11.54 1.07 27.13
CA VAL A 110 -10.27 0.60 26.53
C VAL A 110 -9.85 -0.74 27.14
N VAL A 111 -9.91 -1.79 26.33
CA VAL A 111 -9.54 -3.15 26.72
C VAL A 111 -8.28 -3.58 25.95
N VAL A 112 -7.23 -3.99 26.67
CA VAL A 112 -5.99 -4.40 26.05
C VAL A 112 -5.68 -5.86 26.38
N GLN A 113 -5.49 -6.68 25.34
CA GLN A 113 -4.99 -8.05 25.46
C GLN A 113 -3.46 -8.01 25.47
N VAL A 114 -2.84 -8.71 26.41
CA VAL A 114 -1.37 -8.82 26.55
C VAL A 114 -0.95 -10.26 26.79
N GLU A 115 0.31 -10.56 26.50
CA GLU A 115 0.92 -11.86 26.79
C GLU A 115 1.05 -12.11 28.28
N ARG A 116 1.38 -11.08 29.06
CA ARG A 116 1.64 -11.18 30.50
C ARG A 116 1.47 -9.84 31.20
N VAL A 117 1.00 -9.90 32.45
CA VAL A 117 1.06 -8.79 33.39
C VAL A 117 2.28 -8.94 34.31
N VAL A 118 3.07 -7.87 34.43
CA VAL A 118 4.27 -7.79 35.28
C VAL A 118 4.07 -6.79 36.42
N LYS A 119 4.95 -6.82 37.42
CA LYS A 119 4.86 -5.87 38.55
C LYS A 119 5.13 -4.44 38.07
N ALA A 120 4.47 -3.49 38.71
CA ALA A 120 4.69 -2.06 38.48
C ALA A 120 6.17 -1.68 38.61
N GLY A 121 6.65 -0.84 37.69
CA GLY A 121 8.05 -0.39 37.64
C GLY A 121 9.03 -1.37 36.96
N HIS A 122 8.56 -2.48 36.38
CA HIS A 122 9.41 -3.43 35.64
C HIS A 122 9.46 -3.15 34.13
N LEU A 123 8.56 -2.34 33.60
CA LEU A 123 8.60 -1.91 32.19
C LEU A 123 9.53 -0.70 32.04
N ASP A 124 10.29 -0.67 30.95
CA ASP A 124 11.01 0.55 30.56
C ASP A 124 9.97 1.61 30.14
N PRO A 125 9.93 2.77 30.82
CA PRO A 125 8.95 3.81 30.50
C PRO A 125 9.07 4.36 29.08
N LYS A 126 10.21 4.22 28.42
CA LYS A 126 10.39 4.59 27.01
C LYS A 126 9.78 3.60 26.03
N LEU A 127 9.56 2.34 26.44
CA LEU A 127 8.89 1.31 25.66
C LEU A 127 7.39 1.27 25.89
N VAL A 128 6.88 1.95 26.92
CA VAL A 128 5.44 2.09 27.14
C VAL A 128 4.83 2.93 26.00
N LYS A 129 4.00 2.29 25.20
CA LYS A 129 3.27 2.92 24.08
C LYS A 129 1.89 3.39 24.49
N ILE A 130 1.22 2.65 25.37
CA ILE A 130 -0.10 3.02 25.89
C ILE A 130 0.01 3.19 27.41
N PRO A 131 0.07 4.42 27.92
CA PRO A 131 0.05 4.69 29.36
C PRO A 131 -1.22 4.13 30.04
N GLY A 132 -1.07 3.59 31.23
CA GLY A 132 -2.16 2.98 32.00
C GLY A 132 -3.34 3.90 32.28
N ILE A 133 -3.12 5.21 32.25
CA ILE A 133 -4.20 6.22 32.42
C ILE A 133 -5.27 6.16 31.33
N TYR A 134 -4.99 5.50 30.18
CA TYR A 134 -5.97 5.31 29.10
C TYR A 134 -6.67 3.95 29.14
N VAL A 135 -6.19 3.01 29.98
CA VAL A 135 -6.59 1.61 29.96
C VAL A 135 -7.56 1.30 31.09
N ASP A 136 -8.73 0.74 30.75
CA ASP A 136 -9.75 0.36 31.72
C ASP A 136 -9.64 -1.11 32.13
N ALA A 137 -9.22 -1.98 31.21
CA ALA A 137 -9.11 -3.41 31.48
C ALA A 137 -7.94 -4.04 30.71
N VAL A 138 -7.24 -4.97 31.37
CA VAL A 138 -6.18 -5.78 30.77
C VAL A 138 -6.61 -7.25 30.81
N VAL A 139 -6.46 -7.94 29.66
CA VAL A 139 -6.74 -9.36 29.52
C VAL A 139 -5.42 -10.07 29.24
N GLU A 140 -5.01 -10.96 30.12
CA GLU A 140 -3.83 -11.80 29.90
C GLU A 140 -4.18 -12.99 29.01
N CYS A 141 -3.43 -13.15 27.94
CA CYS A 141 -3.53 -14.28 27.01
C CYS A 141 -2.10 -14.82 26.80
N PRO A 142 -1.76 -16.01 27.36
CA PRO A 142 -0.40 -16.52 27.34
C PRO A 142 0.19 -16.63 25.93
N ALA A 143 1.51 -16.49 25.82
CA ALA A 143 2.24 -16.47 24.55
C ALA A 143 2.09 -17.72 23.68
N ASP A 144 1.75 -18.86 24.28
CA ASP A 144 1.50 -20.13 23.60
C ASP A 144 0.04 -20.29 23.12
N ASP A 145 -0.86 -19.40 23.54
CA ASP A 145 -2.22 -19.38 23.01
C ASP A 145 -2.21 -18.80 21.57
N PRO A 146 -2.77 -19.52 20.56
CA PRO A 146 -2.83 -19.03 19.20
C PRO A 146 -3.62 -17.73 19.03
N LYS A 147 -4.39 -17.30 20.03
CA LYS A 147 -5.09 -16.00 20.06
C LYS A 147 -4.15 -14.82 20.35
N GLN A 148 -2.93 -15.07 20.90
CA GLN A 148 -1.87 -14.09 21.07
C GLN A 148 -0.89 -14.16 19.89
N SER A 149 -1.40 -14.22 18.67
CA SER A 149 -0.57 -14.31 17.47
C SER A 149 -0.12 -12.94 16.99
N GLN A 150 1.15 -12.81 16.65
CA GLN A 150 1.73 -11.60 16.05
C GLN A 150 1.14 -11.31 14.67
N SER A 151 0.88 -12.37 13.88
CA SER A 151 0.15 -12.29 12.62
C SER A 151 -0.61 -13.59 12.38
N ILE A 152 -1.42 -13.65 11.32
CA ILE A 152 -2.18 -14.86 10.97
C ILE A 152 -1.21 -16.04 10.79
N ASN A 153 -1.45 -17.13 11.52
CA ASN A 153 -0.62 -18.36 11.54
C ASN A 153 0.83 -18.16 11.99
N CYS A 154 1.14 -17.08 12.71
CA CYS A 154 2.44 -16.85 13.29
C CYS A 154 2.30 -16.31 14.70
N THR A 155 2.60 -17.13 15.71
CA THR A 155 2.50 -16.71 17.11
C THR A 155 3.52 -15.61 17.42
N TYR A 156 4.78 -15.82 17.04
CA TYR A 156 5.84 -14.82 17.21
C TYR A 156 7.03 -15.10 16.28
N ASP A 157 7.49 -14.07 15.60
CA ASP A 157 8.73 -14.07 14.84
C ASP A 157 9.56 -12.82 15.24
N PRO A 158 10.68 -13.00 15.94
CA PRO A 158 11.49 -11.89 16.46
C PRO A 158 12.09 -11.01 15.35
N ALA A 159 12.23 -11.53 14.12
CA ALA A 159 12.73 -10.77 12.99
C ALA A 159 11.77 -9.64 12.58
N TYR A 160 10.46 -9.89 12.63
CA TYR A 160 9.43 -8.89 12.34
C TYR A 160 9.16 -7.92 13.49
N ALA A 161 9.61 -8.26 14.70
CA ALA A 161 9.53 -7.36 15.85
C ALA A 161 10.80 -6.48 16.03
N GLY A 162 11.79 -6.63 15.13
CA GLY A 162 13.08 -5.95 15.27
C GLY A 162 13.97 -6.49 16.39
N ASN A 163 13.61 -7.61 17.00
CA ASN A 163 14.34 -8.21 18.13
C ASN A 163 15.49 -9.12 17.68
N THR A 164 15.57 -9.45 16.40
CA THR A 164 16.63 -10.26 15.81
C THR A 164 16.92 -9.79 14.39
N GLN A 165 18.19 -9.72 14.03
CA GLN A 165 18.65 -9.48 12.66
C GLN A 165 18.77 -10.82 11.91
N VAL A 166 18.34 -10.88 10.66
CA VAL A 166 18.48 -12.06 9.79
C VAL A 166 19.23 -11.71 8.51
N PRO A 167 20.08 -12.62 7.99
CA PRO A 167 20.76 -12.39 6.72
C PRO A 167 19.78 -12.26 5.56
N VAL A 168 19.87 -11.19 4.78
CA VAL A 168 19.01 -10.94 3.61
C VAL A 168 19.33 -11.91 2.46
N SER A 169 20.56 -12.46 2.40
CA SER A 169 21.03 -13.42 1.41
C SER A 169 20.33 -14.78 1.43
N SER A 170 19.42 -15.03 2.39
CA SER A 170 18.66 -16.28 2.48
C SER A 170 17.39 -16.32 1.62
N LEU A 171 17.09 -15.25 0.86
CA LEU A 171 15.95 -15.23 -0.05
C LEU A 171 16.30 -15.98 -1.35
N GLU A 172 15.65 -17.12 -1.58
CA GLU A 172 15.82 -17.85 -2.83
C GLU A 172 15.33 -17.04 -4.05
N PRO A 173 16.07 -17.05 -5.18
CA PRO A 173 15.62 -16.41 -6.40
C PRO A 173 14.26 -16.97 -6.84
N LYS A 174 13.35 -16.08 -7.16
CA LYS A 174 12.01 -16.49 -7.60
C LYS A 174 12.02 -16.88 -9.07
N LYS A 175 11.17 -17.84 -9.44
CA LYS A 175 10.98 -18.30 -10.83
C LYS A 175 10.56 -17.12 -11.72
N LEU A 176 11.08 -17.09 -12.94
CA LEU A 176 10.66 -16.13 -13.96
C LEU A 176 9.23 -16.44 -14.43
N ASP A 177 8.30 -15.64 -13.94
CA ASP A 177 6.88 -15.66 -14.30
C ASP A 177 6.39 -14.24 -14.61
N ALA A 178 5.11 -14.07 -14.92
CA ALA A 178 4.54 -12.76 -15.22
C ALA A 178 4.80 -11.73 -14.12
N LYS A 179 4.76 -12.14 -12.84
CA LYS A 179 4.98 -11.22 -11.71
C LYS A 179 6.45 -10.78 -11.64
N LYS A 180 7.40 -11.70 -11.88
CA LYS A 180 8.82 -11.36 -11.90
C LYS A 180 9.17 -10.45 -13.07
N ILE A 181 8.56 -10.64 -14.24
CA ILE A 181 8.69 -9.74 -15.39
C ILE A 181 8.23 -8.33 -15.03
N ILE A 182 7.03 -8.21 -14.45
CA ILE A 182 6.50 -6.93 -13.99
C ILE A 182 7.43 -6.31 -12.94
N GLY A 183 7.86 -7.10 -11.94
CA GLY A 183 8.79 -6.66 -10.91
C GLY A 183 10.13 -6.17 -11.48
N ARG A 184 10.69 -6.85 -12.48
CA ARG A 184 11.92 -6.45 -13.18
C ARG A 184 11.75 -5.13 -13.92
N ARG A 185 10.65 -4.99 -14.71
CA ARG A 185 10.41 -3.73 -15.42
C ARG A 185 10.17 -2.58 -14.43
N ALA A 186 9.39 -2.82 -13.37
CA ALA A 186 9.12 -1.82 -12.35
C ALA A 186 10.39 -1.44 -11.57
N ALA A 187 11.26 -2.40 -11.23
CA ALA A 187 12.52 -2.15 -10.53
C ALA A 187 13.47 -1.22 -11.30
N MET A 188 13.34 -1.13 -12.63
CA MET A 188 14.12 -0.16 -13.43
C MET A 188 13.79 1.30 -13.13
N GLU A 189 12.72 1.58 -12.39
CA GLU A 189 12.38 2.93 -11.90
C GLU A 189 13.08 3.28 -10.58
N LEU A 190 13.73 2.32 -9.92
CA LEU A 190 14.47 2.54 -8.68
C LEU A 190 15.67 3.44 -8.89
N LYS A 191 15.97 4.26 -7.87
CA LYS A 191 17.12 5.15 -7.81
C LYS A 191 17.79 5.05 -6.45
N LYS A 192 19.03 5.55 -6.35
CA LYS A 192 19.73 5.63 -5.06
C LYS A 192 19.06 6.62 -4.10
N ASN A 193 19.12 6.28 -2.83
CA ASN A 193 18.68 7.15 -1.72
C ASN A 193 17.20 7.56 -1.78
N VAL A 194 16.35 6.85 -2.55
CA VAL A 194 14.91 7.10 -2.59
C VAL A 194 14.20 6.41 -1.44
N VAL A 195 13.10 7.02 -0.98
CA VAL A 195 12.17 6.43 -0.03
C VAL A 195 11.00 5.80 -0.80
N VAL A 196 10.78 4.52 -0.59
CA VAL A 196 9.87 3.70 -1.40
C VAL A 196 8.82 3.01 -0.54
N ASN A 197 7.57 2.98 -1.00
CA ASN A 197 6.55 2.08 -0.48
C ASN A 197 6.22 0.98 -1.49
N LEU A 198 6.04 -0.24 -1.01
CA LEU A 198 5.65 -1.41 -1.80
C LEU A 198 4.29 -1.94 -1.34
N GLY A 199 3.33 -1.96 -2.26
CA GLY A 199 2.02 -2.58 -2.04
C GLY A 199 2.08 -4.12 -2.07
N VAL A 200 0.97 -4.74 -1.65
CA VAL A 200 0.81 -6.20 -1.58
C VAL A 200 0.72 -6.82 -2.98
N GLY A 201 1.22 -8.04 -3.12
CA GLY A 201 1.02 -8.89 -4.29
C GLY A 201 2.09 -8.71 -5.36
N VAL A 202 1.73 -8.22 -6.56
CA VAL A 202 2.71 -8.05 -7.66
C VAL A 202 3.82 -7.05 -7.29
N PRO A 203 3.55 -5.91 -6.63
CA PRO A 203 4.58 -4.97 -6.22
C PRO A 203 5.68 -5.54 -5.31
N GLU A 204 5.36 -6.55 -4.48
CA GLU A 204 6.35 -7.22 -3.62
C GLU A 204 7.54 -7.81 -4.42
N TRP A 205 7.34 -8.09 -5.70
CA TRP A 205 8.40 -8.62 -6.56
C TRP A 205 9.49 -7.60 -6.88
N VAL A 206 9.21 -6.30 -6.73
CA VAL A 206 10.20 -5.23 -6.91
C VAL A 206 11.32 -5.37 -5.87
N SER A 207 10.99 -5.60 -4.58
CA SER A 207 12.01 -5.81 -3.55
C SER A 207 12.79 -7.10 -3.76
N SER A 208 12.11 -8.18 -4.20
CA SER A 208 12.78 -9.44 -4.52
C SER A 208 13.78 -9.28 -5.67
N VAL A 209 13.41 -8.54 -6.73
CA VAL A 209 14.28 -8.22 -7.84
C VAL A 209 15.44 -7.34 -7.40
N ALA A 210 15.18 -6.29 -6.62
CA ALA A 210 16.23 -5.41 -6.08
C ALA A 210 17.27 -6.19 -5.26
N ALA A 211 16.82 -7.18 -4.48
CA ALA A 211 17.72 -8.07 -3.73
C ALA A 211 18.53 -9.01 -4.66
N GLU A 212 17.89 -9.62 -5.67
CA GLU A 212 18.56 -10.47 -6.66
C GLU A 212 19.63 -9.69 -7.47
N GLU A 213 19.34 -8.41 -7.77
CA GLU A 213 20.25 -7.51 -8.51
C GLU A 213 21.32 -6.85 -7.61
N GLY A 214 21.26 -7.05 -6.30
CA GLY A 214 22.23 -6.51 -5.34
C GLY A 214 22.09 -5.00 -5.10
N VAL A 215 20.93 -4.40 -5.36
CA VAL A 215 20.66 -2.96 -5.20
C VAL A 215 19.69 -2.63 -4.07
N ALA A 216 19.25 -3.62 -3.27
CA ALA A 216 18.25 -3.43 -2.24
C ALA A 216 18.67 -2.45 -1.13
N ASP A 217 19.96 -2.37 -0.82
CA ASP A 217 20.51 -1.50 0.22
C ASP A 217 20.69 -0.03 -0.24
N GLU A 218 20.47 0.25 -1.52
CA GLU A 218 20.63 1.60 -2.09
C GLU A 218 19.39 2.50 -1.88
N MET A 219 18.31 1.96 -1.31
CA MET A 219 17.06 2.67 -1.07
C MET A 219 16.49 2.35 0.34
N THR A 220 15.56 3.17 0.81
CA THR A 220 14.83 2.90 2.05
C THR A 220 13.41 2.45 1.75
N LEU A 221 13.10 1.19 2.06
CA LEU A 221 11.74 0.67 1.97
C LEU A 221 10.94 1.06 3.22
N THR A 222 9.67 1.34 3.06
CA THR A 222 8.77 1.68 4.16
C THR A 222 7.44 0.92 4.03
N VAL A 223 6.82 0.66 5.17
CA VAL A 223 5.48 0.09 5.23
C VAL A 223 4.57 1.07 5.97
N GLU A 224 3.37 1.30 5.48
CA GLU A 224 2.42 2.28 6.05
C GLU A 224 2.06 1.99 7.51
N CYS A 225 2.08 0.73 7.92
CA CYS A 225 1.82 0.30 9.29
C CYS A 225 2.87 0.76 10.33
N GLY A 226 4.00 1.35 9.87
CA GLY A 226 5.00 1.96 10.73
C GLY A 226 6.46 1.56 10.53
N PRO A 227 6.80 0.35 10.02
CA PRO A 227 8.20 -0.01 9.78
C PRO A 227 8.89 0.86 8.74
N VAL A 228 10.12 1.27 9.05
CA VAL A 228 11.04 2.00 8.16
C VAL A 228 12.29 1.18 7.99
N GLY A 229 12.73 0.98 6.76
CA GLY A 229 13.89 0.13 6.42
C GLY A 229 13.59 -1.37 6.46
N GLY A 230 14.61 -2.15 6.14
CA GLY A 230 14.53 -3.60 6.09
C GLY A 230 13.77 -4.13 4.85
N VAL A 231 13.27 -5.35 4.95
CA VAL A 231 12.55 -6.04 3.88
C VAL A 231 11.09 -6.25 4.29
N PRO A 232 10.13 -5.58 3.63
CA PRO A 232 8.70 -5.74 3.93
C PRO A 232 8.23 -7.18 3.80
N GLY A 233 7.40 -7.62 4.74
CA GLY A 233 6.76 -8.93 4.72
C GLY A 233 5.66 -9.00 3.67
N GLY A 234 5.60 -10.13 2.94
CA GLY A 234 4.54 -10.37 1.97
C GLY A 234 3.43 -11.28 2.50
N GLY A 235 2.29 -11.29 1.79
CA GLY A 235 1.17 -12.16 2.10
C GLY A 235 0.61 -11.94 3.50
N LEU A 236 0.54 -12.99 4.33
CA LEU A 236 -0.02 -12.92 5.69
C LEU A 236 0.86 -12.16 6.70
N ARG A 237 2.08 -11.79 6.33
CA ARG A 237 3.00 -10.98 7.14
C ARG A 237 3.10 -9.53 6.67
N PHE A 238 2.21 -9.13 5.79
CA PHE A 238 2.09 -7.74 5.38
C PHE A 238 1.85 -6.83 6.59
N GLY A 239 2.48 -5.66 6.59
CA GLY A 239 2.47 -4.72 7.70
C GLY A 239 3.74 -4.77 8.56
N GLY A 240 4.51 -5.85 8.52
CA GLY A 240 5.81 -5.98 9.17
C GLY A 240 6.98 -5.83 8.21
N SER A 241 8.18 -5.65 8.76
CA SER A 241 9.43 -5.61 8.00
C SER A 241 10.53 -6.35 8.77
N VAL A 242 11.25 -7.22 8.07
CA VAL A 242 12.43 -7.90 8.64
C VAL A 242 13.60 -6.94 8.59
N ASN A 243 14.37 -6.86 9.66
CA ASN A 243 15.51 -5.93 9.81
C ASN A 243 15.10 -4.44 9.72
N ALA A 244 13.89 -4.08 10.16
CA ALA A 244 13.48 -2.68 10.21
C ALA A 244 14.48 -1.84 11.01
N GLN A 245 14.71 -0.62 10.57
CA GLN A 245 15.61 0.36 11.23
C GLN A 245 14.86 1.18 12.29
N ALA A 246 13.54 1.36 12.11
CA ALA A 246 12.68 2.07 13.04
C ALA A 246 11.23 1.59 12.92
N TYR A 247 10.46 1.82 13.99
CA TYR A 247 9.00 1.60 14.03
C TYR A 247 8.31 2.90 14.44
N MET A 248 7.53 3.46 13.54
CA MET A 248 6.73 4.66 13.77
C MET A 248 5.29 4.26 14.08
N ASP A 249 4.57 5.08 14.86
CA ASP A 249 3.12 4.94 14.93
C ASP A 249 2.52 5.27 13.56
N GLU A 250 1.49 4.52 13.15
CA GLU A 250 0.90 4.57 11.80
C GLU A 250 0.46 5.98 11.39
N GLY A 251 -0.11 6.74 12.34
CA GLY A 251 -0.51 8.12 12.08
C GLY A 251 0.65 9.04 11.67
N TYR A 252 1.84 8.89 12.27
CA TYR A 252 3.03 9.64 11.87
C TYR A 252 3.62 9.16 10.54
N GLN A 253 3.51 7.87 10.27
CA GLN A 253 3.92 7.32 8.97
C GLN A 253 3.05 7.88 7.84
N PHE A 254 1.75 8.00 8.05
CA PHE A 254 0.85 8.64 7.09
C PHE A 254 1.07 10.15 6.99
N ASP A 255 1.41 10.86 8.07
CA ASP A 255 1.78 12.28 7.96
C ASP A 255 2.97 12.47 7.03
N PHE A 256 3.99 11.59 7.13
CA PHE A 256 5.14 11.61 6.23
C PHE A 256 4.73 11.32 4.78
N TYR A 257 3.85 10.35 4.55
CA TYR A 257 3.37 10.01 3.21
C TYR A 257 2.52 11.12 2.59
N ASP A 258 1.52 11.60 3.34
CA ASP A 258 0.59 12.64 2.91
C ASP A 258 1.29 14.00 2.68
N GLY A 259 2.38 14.22 3.40
CA GLY A 259 3.28 15.37 3.21
C GLY A 259 4.22 15.25 2.00
N GLY A 260 4.14 14.17 1.20
CA GLY A 260 4.98 13.98 0.00
C GLY A 260 6.36 13.39 0.29
N GLY A 261 6.54 12.71 1.42
CA GLY A 261 7.82 12.10 1.81
C GLY A 261 8.24 10.88 0.99
N LEU A 262 7.31 10.26 0.26
CA LEU A 262 7.61 9.15 -0.65
C LEU A 262 8.12 9.65 -1.99
N ASP A 263 9.30 9.21 -2.39
CA ASP A 263 9.83 9.47 -3.75
C ASP A 263 9.13 8.59 -4.78
N LEU A 264 8.85 7.34 -4.42
CA LEU A 264 8.34 6.33 -5.33
C LEU A 264 7.42 5.34 -4.60
N CYS A 265 6.33 4.96 -5.23
CA CYS A 265 5.52 3.85 -4.76
C CYS A 265 5.25 2.85 -5.88
N PHE A 266 5.22 1.57 -5.52
CA PHE A 266 4.78 0.48 -6.38
C PHE A 266 3.52 -0.13 -5.79
N LEU A 267 2.43 -0.05 -6.52
CA LEU A 267 1.12 -0.47 -6.04
C LEU A 267 0.44 -1.41 -7.04
N GLY A 268 -0.48 -2.21 -6.56
CA GLY A 268 -1.25 -3.11 -7.43
C GLY A 268 -2.18 -2.37 -8.38
N LEU A 269 -2.58 -3.01 -9.49
CA LEU A 269 -3.68 -2.58 -10.33
C LEU A 269 -4.62 -3.75 -10.60
N ALA A 270 -5.91 -3.51 -10.44
CA ALA A 270 -6.94 -4.48 -10.81
C ALA A 270 -7.77 -4.02 -12.01
N GLU A 271 -8.04 -2.72 -12.12
CA GLU A 271 -8.64 -2.08 -13.27
C GLU A 271 -7.97 -0.71 -13.49
N VAL A 272 -7.86 -0.30 -14.75
CA VAL A 272 -7.40 1.03 -15.19
C VAL A 272 -8.34 1.51 -16.29
N ASP A 273 -8.74 2.77 -16.29
CA ASP A 273 -9.53 3.34 -17.37
C ASP A 273 -8.79 4.41 -18.19
N ASN A 274 -9.47 4.95 -19.20
CA ASN A 274 -8.90 5.92 -20.13
C ASN A 274 -8.49 7.25 -19.49
N ASN A 275 -9.00 7.57 -18.29
CA ASN A 275 -8.60 8.73 -17.52
C ASN A 275 -7.32 8.47 -16.70
N GLY A 276 -6.84 7.21 -16.66
CA GLY A 276 -5.77 6.78 -15.79
C GLY A 276 -6.22 6.52 -14.36
N ASP A 277 -7.51 6.47 -14.10
CA ASP A 277 -8.05 6.08 -12.80
C ASP A 277 -7.73 4.60 -12.53
N VAL A 278 -7.39 4.26 -11.28
CA VAL A 278 -7.08 2.88 -10.87
C VAL A 278 -8.06 2.41 -9.82
N ASN A 279 -8.52 1.17 -9.97
CA ASN A 279 -9.31 0.47 -8.97
C ASN A 279 -8.54 -0.72 -8.40
N VAL A 280 -8.53 -0.82 -7.05
CA VAL A 280 -8.13 -2.02 -6.31
C VAL A 280 -9.09 -2.31 -5.15
N SER A 281 -9.99 -1.39 -4.82
CA SER A 281 -10.80 -1.41 -3.60
C SER A 281 -12.13 -2.16 -3.75
N ARG A 282 -12.60 -2.35 -5.00
CA ARG A 282 -13.86 -3.06 -5.28
C ARG A 282 -13.71 -3.94 -6.53
N LEU A 283 -13.84 -5.24 -6.37
CA LEU A 283 -13.72 -6.23 -7.44
C LEU A 283 -15.05 -6.94 -7.62
N GLY A 284 -15.91 -6.40 -8.49
CA GLY A 284 -17.29 -6.83 -8.63
C GLY A 284 -18.07 -6.62 -7.34
N THR A 285 -18.56 -7.69 -6.73
CA THR A 285 -19.27 -7.66 -5.44
C THR A 285 -18.34 -7.69 -4.22
N ARG A 286 -17.06 -8.03 -4.42
CA ARG A 286 -16.07 -8.10 -3.34
C ARG A 286 -15.52 -6.72 -3.04
N ILE A 287 -15.61 -6.33 -1.78
CA ILE A 287 -14.98 -5.13 -1.23
C ILE A 287 -13.66 -5.55 -0.58
N THR A 288 -12.55 -5.12 -1.16
CA THR A 288 -11.20 -5.35 -0.62
C THR A 288 -10.77 -4.22 0.30
N GLY A 289 -11.36 -3.04 0.11
CA GLY A 289 -10.95 -1.81 0.79
C GLY A 289 -9.74 -1.16 0.14
N SER A 290 -9.50 0.10 0.48
CA SER A 290 -8.37 0.88 -0.07
C SER A 290 -7.08 0.72 0.74
N GLY A 291 -7.18 0.44 2.05
CA GLY A 291 -6.00 0.53 2.93
C GLY A 291 -5.30 1.87 2.77
N GLY A 292 -3.98 1.85 2.75
CA GLY A 292 -3.13 3.01 2.49
C GLY A 292 -3.00 3.42 1.02
N PHE A 293 -3.57 2.65 0.08
CA PHE A 293 -3.37 2.84 -1.36
C PHE A 293 -3.62 4.28 -1.82
N THR A 294 -4.73 4.88 -1.41
CA THR A 294 -5.10 6.24 -1.81
C THR A 294 -4.11 7.28 -1.28
N ASN A 295 -3.71 7.19 -0.01
CA ASN A 295 -2.71 8.08 0.59
C ASN A 295 -1.36 7.98 -0.14
N ILE A 296 -0.87 6.76 -0.29
CA ILE A 296 0.43 6.46 -0.90
C ILE A 296 0.47 6.89 -2.36
N SER A 297 -0.53 6.47 -3.17
CA SER A 297 -0.55 6.78 -4.60
C SER A 297 -0.77 8.26 -4.88
N SER A 298 -1.58 8.96 -4.07
CA SER A 298 -1.88 10.38 -4.29
C SER A 298 -0.68 11.28 -4.01
N ASN A 299 0.14 10.96 -3.00
CA ASN A 299 1.14 11.89 -2.48
C ASN A 299 2.60 11.51 -2.80
N SER A 300 2.91 10.27 -3.23
CA SER A 300 4.25 9.94 -3.73
C SER A 300 4.63 10.80 -4.94
N LYS A 301 5.91 11.13 -5.11
CA LYS A 301 6.38 11.92 -6.27
C LYS A 301 6.17 11.17 -7.58
N LYS A 302 6.36 9.83 -7.56
CA LYS A 302 6.10 8.94 -8.69
C LYS A 302 5.28 7.73 -8.24
N ALA A 303 4.25 7.36 -9.02
CA ALA A 303 3.47 6.16 -8.78
C ALA A 303 3.64 5.16 -9.93
N VAL A 304 3.95 3.90 -9.60
CA VAL A 304 4.07 2.79 -10.55
C VAL A 304 3.05 1.72 -10.18
N PHE A 305 2.03 1.58 -11.01
CA PHE A 305 0.99 0.57 -10.81
C PHE A 305 1.39 -0.73 -11.52
N CYS A 306 1.39 -1.85 -10.79
CA CYS A 306 1.91 -3.14 -11.21
C CYS A 306 0.82 -4.20 -11.24
N GLY A 307 0.62 -4.86 -12.37
CA GLY A 307 -0.34 -5.95 -12.50
C GLY A 307 -0.26 -6.65 -13.84
N THR A 308 -0.80 -7.88 -13.94
CA THR A 308 -0.90 -8.54 -15.25
C THR A 308 -1.86 -7.75 -16.14
N PHE A 309 -1.64 -7.77 -17.44
CA PHE A 309 -2.44 -7.03 -18.42
C PHE A 309 -3.90 -7.50 -18.43
N THR A 310 -4.10 -8.82 -18.48
CA THR A 310 -5.41 -9.44 -18.31
C THR A 310 -5.42 -10.38 -17.10
N ASN A 311 -6.58 -10.77 -16.63
CA ASN A 311 -6.70 -11.61 -15.44
C ASN A 311 -6.53 -13.09 -15.78
N GLY A 312 -5.42 -13.70 -15.32
CA GLY A 312 -5.15 -15.13 -15.48
C GLY A 312 -4.42 -15.48 -16.77
N VAL A 313 -3.72 -14.51 -17.38
CA VAL A 313 -2.87 -14.75 -18.55
C VAL A 313 -1.81 -15.82 -18.24
N LYS A 314 -1.57 -16.72 -19.22
CA LYS A 314 -0.46 -17.68 -19.20
C LYS A 314 0.57 -17.29 -20.22
N ILE A 315 1.80 -17.23 -19.79
CA ILE A 315 2.94 -16.76 -20.57
C ILE A 315 4.07 -17.79 -20.63
N GLN A 316 4.90 -17.62 -21.61
CA GLN A 316 6.21 -18.26 -21.72
C GLN A 316 7.26 -17.22 -22.10
N THR A 317 8.45 -17.37 -21.54
CA THR A 317 9.64 -16.57 -21.91
C THR A 317 10.67 -17.46 -22.57
N GLY A 318 11.46 -16.88 -23.49
CA GLY A 318 12.58 -17.53 -24.14
C GLY A 318 13.30 -16.55 -25.07
N ASP A 319 14.62 -16.66 -25.14
CA ASP A 319 15.47 -15.83 -26.01
C ASP A 319 15.26 -14.31 -25.87
N GLY A 320 14.93 -13.86 -24.65
CA GLY A 320 14.66 -12.45 -24.37
C GLY A 320 13.32 -11.95 -24.92
N LYS A 321 12.36 -12.84 -25.16
CA LYS A 321 11.01 -12.54 -25.70
C LYS A 321 9.93 -13.09 -24.81
N LEU A 322 8.74 -12.49 -24.92
CA LEU A 322 7.50 -12.94 -24.31
C LEU A 322 6.57 -13.58 -25.34
N THR A 323 5.97 -14.70 -24.98
CA THR A 323 4.91 -15.34 -25.76
C THR A 323 3.67 -15.50 -24.87
N ILE A 324 2.51 -15.06 -25.33
CA ILE A 324 1.22 -15.33 -24.69
C ILE A 324 0.77 -16.72 -25.13
N LEU A 325 0.62 -17.64 -24.17
CA LEU A 325 0.14 -19.00 -24.42
C LEU A 325 -1.39 -19.08 -24.34
N GLU A 326 -1.98 -18.35 -23.41
CA GLU A 326 -3.43 -18.27 -23.21
C GLU A 326 -3.76 -16.89 -22.68
N GLU A 327 -4.69 -16.20 -23.34
CA GLU A 327 -5.13 -14.87 -22.89
C GLU A 327 -5.97 -14.97 -21.62
N GLY A 328 -5.92 -13.93 -20.80
CA GLY A 328 -6.71 -13.86 -19.58
C GLY A 328 -8.20 -13.64 -19.89
N LYS A 329 -9.04 -14.08 -18.95
CA LYS A 329 -10.51 -14.08 -19.16
C LYS A 329 -11.18 -12.73 -18.95
N LYS A 330 -10.49 -11.75 -18.40
CA LYS A 330 -11.06 -10.43 -18.05
C LYS A 330 -10.05 -9.34 -18.38
N HIS A 331 -10.48 -8.36 -19.13
CA HIS A 331 -9.75 -7.12 -19.35
C HIS A 331 -9.59 -6.36 -18.02
N LYS A 332 -8.47 -5.68 -17.86
CA LYS A 332 -8.20 -4.77 -16.76
C LYS A 332 -8.10 -3.32 -17.22
N PHE A 333 -7.81 -3.10 -18.51
CA PHE A 333 -7.88 -1.79 -19.13
C PHE A 333 -9.31 -1.61 -19.68
N VAL A 334 -10.16 -0.95 -18.88
CA VAL A 334 -11.61 -0.90 -19.06
C VAL A 334 -12.09 0.52 -19.40
N ASN A 335 -13.26 0.66 -20.01
CA ASN A 335 -13.82 1.98 -20.33
C ASN A 335 -14.02 2.86 -19.08
N LYS A 336 -14.37 2.24 -17.95
CA LYS A 336 -14.54 2.90 -16.66
C LYS A 336 -14.27 1.92 -15.54
N VAL A 337 -13.42 2.31 -14.58
CA VAL A 337 -13.18 1.50 -13.39
C VAL A 337 -14.43 1.36 -12.52
N THR A 338 -14.53 0.22 -11.84
CA THR A 338 -15.65 -0.07 -10.93
C THR A 338 -15.71 0.91 -9.76
N GLU A 339 -14.54 1.31 -9.24
CA GLU A 339 -14.41 2.28 -8.16
C GLU A 339 -13.08 3.04 -8.34
N ILE A 340 -13.06 4.34 -8.12
CA ILE A 340 -11.84 5.14 -8.27
C ILE A 340 -11.05 5.08 -6.96
N THR A 341 -10.00 4.25 -6.88
CA THR A 341 -9.10 4.21 -5.71
C THR A 341 -7.95 5.20 -5.84
N PHE A 342 -7.48 5.45 -7.08
CA PHE A 342 -6.56 6.53 -7.46
C PHE A 342 -7.18 7.31 -8.61
N SER A 343 -7.13 8.63 -8.56
CA SER A 343 -7.66 9.48 -9.64
C SER A 343 -6.55 9.93 -10.59
N GLY A 344 -6.59 9.40 -11.81
CA GLY A 344 -5.73 9.82 -12.90
C GLY A 344 -5.99 11.27 -13.31
N VAL A 345 -7.26 11.71 -13.22
CA VAL A 345 -7.65 13.09 -13.52
C VAL A 345 -6.96 14.09 -12.59
N VAL A 346 -6.97 13.81 -11.28
CA VAL A 346 -6.31 14.66 -10.28
C VAL A 346 -4.80 14.63 -10.48
N ALA A 347 -4.24 13.45 -10.66
CA ALA A 347 -2.80 13.25 -10.88
C ALA A 347 -2.31 13.93 -12.15
N GLY A 348 -3.04 13.82 -13.27
CA GLY A 348 -2.70 14.46 -14.54
C GLY A 348 -2.70 15.99 -14.44
N LYS A 349 -3.70 16.59 -13.75
CA LYS A 349 -3.73 18.03 -13.49
C LYS A 349 -2.55 18.51 -12.64
N ALA A 350 -2.08 17.66 -11.72
CA ALA A 350 -0.92 17.95 -10.89
C ALA A 350 0.43 17.70 -11.60
N GLY A 351 0.42 17.15 -12.82
CA GLY A 351 1.64 16.78 -13.55
C GLY A 351 2.42 15.64 -12.90
N LYS A 352 1.72 14.73 -12.19
CA LYS A 352 2.32 13.62 -11.47
C LYS A 352 2.89 12.58 -12.45
N ASP A 353 4.09 12.06 -12.16
CA ASP A 353 4.68 10.95 -12.91
C ASP A 353 4.00 9.63 -12.53
N VAL A 354 3.30 9.02 -13.50
CA VAL A 354 2.52 7.79 -13.29
C VAL A 354 2.80 6.79 -14.39
N LEU A 355 3.17 5.57 -14.00
CA LEU A 355 3.34 4.42 -14.90
C LEU A 355 2.38 3.28 -14.55
N TYR A 356 1.95 2.54 -15.58
CA TYR A 356 1.20 1.30 -15.45
C TYR A 356 2.02 0.21 -16.11
N VAL A 357 2.56 -0.71 -15.30
CA VAL A 357 3.51 -1.74 -15.74
C VAL A 357 2.83 -3.10 -15.72
N THR A 358 2.82 -3.74 -16.89
CA THR A 358 2.33 -5.11 -17.05
C THR A 358 3.44 -6.01 -17.58
N GLU A 359 3.17 -7.30 -17.71
CA GLU A 359 4.14 -8.25 -18.26
C GLU A 359 4.43 -8.02 -19.73
N ARG A 360 3.53 -7.35 -20.49
CA ARG A 360 3.62 -7.19 -21.94
C ARG A 360 3.68 -5.76 -22.45
N ALA A 361 3.19 -4.79 -21.66
CA ALA A 361 3.09 -3.39 -22.06
C ALA A 361 3.32 -2.46 -20.86
N VAL A 362 3.87 -1.29 -21.13
CA VAL A 362 4.00 -0.18 -20.15
C VAL A 362 3.26 1.02 -20.68
N PHE A 363 2.47 1.64 -19.81
CA PHE A 363 1.75 2.87 -20.13
C PHE A 363 2.19 3.99 -19.18
N ALA A 364 2.11 5.23 -19.68
CA ALA A 364 2.33 6.44 -18.89
C ALA A 364 1.07 7.31 -18.93
N LEU A 365 0.76 7.97 -17.82
CA LEU A 365 -0.24 9.02 -17.76
C LEU A 365 0.43 10.32 -18.22
N LYS A 366 -0.10 10.94 -19.28
CA LYS A 366 0.31 12.27 -19.76
C LYS A 366 -0.86 13.23 -19.71
N ALA A 367 -0.62 14.49 -20.03
CA ALA A 367 -1.63 15.55 -19.98
C ALA A 367 -2.87 15.28 -20.90
N ASP A 368 -2.66 14.53 -21.95
CA ASP A 368 -3.66 14.18 -22.98
C ASP A 368 -4.23 12.75 -22.85
N GLY A 369 -3.81 11.99 -21.81
CA GLY A 369 -4.37 10.67 -21.52
C GLY A 369 -3.33 9.56 -21.27
N ILE A 370 -3.78 8.33 -21.44
CA ILE A 370 -2.96 7.11 -21.30
C ILE A 370 -2.17 6.87 -22.59
N HIS A 371 -0.85 6.80 -22.47
CA HIS A 371 0.06 6.51 -23.56
C HIS A 371 0.67 5.12 -23.45
N LEU A 372 0.58 4.30 -24.47
CA LEU A 372 1.39 3.09 -24.62
C LEU A 372 2.82 3.50 -24.97
N ILE A 373 3.76 3.29 -24.07
CA ILE A 373 5.15 3.75 -24.21
C ILE A 373 6.17 2.64 -24.45
N GLU A 374 5.87 1.40 -24.02
CA GLU A 374 6.73 0.24 -24.25
C GLU A 374 5.90 -1.02 -24.44
N VAL A 375 6.45 -1.96 -25.22
CA VAL A 375 5.89 -3.30 -25.45
C VAL A 375 6.96 -4.36 -25.29
N ALA A 376 6.61 -5.55 -24.79
CA ALA A 376 7.55 -6.66 -24.64
C ALA A 376 7.99 -7.18 -26.01
N PRO A 377 9.29 -7.55 -26.16
CA PRO A 377 9.73 -8.24 -27.37
C PRO A 377 8.92 -9.52 -27.62
N GLY A 378 8.43 -9.69 -28.84
CA GLY A 378 7.62 -10.85 -29.24
C GLY A 378 6.11 -10.64 -29.17
N ILE A 379 5.64 -9.48 -28.72
CA ILE A 379 4.22 -9.13 -28.62
C ILE A 379 3.78 -8.31 -29.84
N ASP A 380 2.66 -8.72 -30.44
CA ASP A 380 1.97 -7.92 -31.45
C ASP A 380 1.11 -6.84 -30.79
N VAL A 381 1.40 -5.59 -31.13
CA VAL A 381 0.77 -4.42 -30.51
C VAL A 381 -0.74 -4.39 -30.77
N GLN A 382 -1.18 -4.72 -31.98
CA GLN A 382 -2.60 -4.64 -32.31
C GLN A 382 -3.40 -5.73 -31.61
N THR A 383 -3.05 -6.99 -31.83
CA THR A 383 -3.87 -8.12 -31.41
C THR A 383 -3.67 -8.52 -29.95
N GLN A 384 -2.50 -8.20 -29.34
CA GLN A 384 -2.17 -8.62 -27.98
C GLN A 384 -2.12 -7.47 -26.96
N VAL A 385 -2.31 -6.22 -27.42
CA VAL A 385 -2.41 -5.05 -26.54
C VAL A 385 -3.70 -4.28 -26.85
N LEU A 386 -3.83 -3.71 -28.05
CA LEU A 386 -4.95 -2.78 -28.35
C LEU A 386 -6.30 -3.48 -28.40
N ASP A 387 -6.39 -4.68 -28.97
CA ASP A 387 -7.64 -5.46 -29.06
C ASP A 387 -8.05 -6.06 -27.70
N GLU A 388 -7.13 -6.11 -26.72
CA GLU A 388 -7.35 -6.60 -25.35
C GLU A 388 -7.62 -5.47 -24.34
N MET A 389 -7.93 -4.27 -24.85
CA MET A 389 -8.33 -3.09 -24.06
C MET A 389 -9.73 -2.65 -24.46
N ASP A 390 -10.52 -2.16 -23.51
CA ASP A 390 -11.86 -1.63 -23.79
C ASP A 390 -11.82 -0.17 -24.30
N PHE A 391 -10.65 0.46 -24.31
CA PHE A 391 -10.42 1.81 -24.85
C PHE A 391 -9.11 1.87 -25.65
N ALA A 392 -8.98 2.84 -26.54
CA ALA A 392 -7.78 3.06 -27.33
C ALA A 392 -6.83 4.03 -26.60
N PRO A 393 -5.62 3.60 -26.19
CA PRO A 393 -4.60 4.50 -25.69
C PRO A 393 -3.95 5.30 -26.83
N ILE A 394 -3.27 6.38 -26.51
CA ILE A 394 -2.35 7.03 -27.45
C ILE A 394 -1.10 6.14 -27.57
N VAL A 395 -0.71 5.82 -28.79
CA VAL A 395 0.45 4.94 -29.03
C VAL A 395 1.68 5.77 -29.37
N ASP A 396 2.67 5.80 -28.50
CA ASP A 396 3.94 6.47 -28.75
C ASP A 396 4.76 5.62 -29.74
N ARG A 397 5.19 6.25 -30.84
CA ARG A 397 5.96 5.60 -31.87
C ARG A 397 7.23 6.39 -32.17
N ASP A 398 8.32 5.69 -32.47
CA ASP A 398 9.55 6.28 -32.99
C ASP A 398 9.40 6.77 -34.45
N ALA A 399 10.48 7.29 -35.02
CA ALA A 399 10.47 7.80 -36.38
C ALA A 399 10.18 6.70 -37.44
N ASP A 400 10.42 5.45 -37.12
CA ASP A 400 10.17 4.29 -37.98
C ASP A 400 8.75 3.70 -37.78
N GLY A 401 7.96 4.29 -36.90
CA GLY A 401 6.60 3.87 -36.59
C GLY A 401 6.48 2.74 -35.58
N ASN A 402 7.55 2.37 -34.88
CA ASN A 402 7.57 1.29 -33.90
C ASN A 402 7.31 1.81 -32.48
N VAL A 403 6.65 0.99 -31.66
CA VAL A 403 6.61 1.19 -30.21
C VAL A 403 7.95 0.73 -29.62
N LYS A 404 8.48 1.49 -28.66
CA LYS A 404 9.72 1.12 -27.96
C LYS A 404 9.59 -0.27 -27.31
N LEU A 405 10.61 -1.11 -27.49
CA LEU A 405 10.66 -2.41 -26.84
C LEU A 405 11.16 -2.29 -25.40
N MET A 406 10.57 -3.08 -24.50
CA MET A 406 11.14 -3.32 -23.18
C MET A 406 12.51 -3.96 -23.31
N ASP A 407 13.38 -3.76 -22.30
CA ASP A 407 14.69 -4.39 -22.24
C ASP A 407 14.58 -5.92 -22.30
N ALA A 408 15.24 -6.54 -23.26
CA ALA A 408 15.21 -7.98 -23.46
C ALA A 408 15.76 -8.79 -22.27
N ARG A 409 16.59 -8.17 -21.39
CA ARG A 409 17.11 -8.79 -20.18
C ARG A 409 16.00 -9.15 -19.18
N ILE A 410 14.88 -8.40 -19.18
CA ILE A 410 13.70 -8.65 -18.33
C ILE A 410 13.17 -10.09 -18.54
N PHE A 411 13.27 -10.62 -19.76
CA PHE A 411 12.69 -11.89 -20.22
C PHE A 411 13.68 -13.06 -20.24
N LYS A 412 14.85 -12.91 -19.63
CA LYS A 412 15.87 -13.96 -19.51
C LYS A 412 15.90 -14.53 -18.10
N ASP A 413 16.34 -15.79 -17.94
CA ASP A 413 16.42 -16.42 -16.61
C ASP A 413 17.52 -15.79 -15.73
N GLU A 414 18.62 -15.33 -16.33
CA GLU A 414 19.73 -14.70 -15.64
C GLU A 414 19.32 -13.37 -14.99
N VAL A 415 20.08 -12.92 -14.01
CA VAL A 415 19.97 -11.56 -13.46
C VAL A 415 20.20 -10.52 -14.54
N MET A 416 19.52 -9.38 -14.45
CA MET A 416 19.61 -8.34 -15.48
C MET A 416 20.95 -7.59 -15.45
N GLY A 417 21.69 -7.64 -14.33
CA GLY A 417 22.82 -6.77 -14.10
C GLY A 417 22.41 -5.30 -14.02
N MET A 418 21.35 -5.05 -13.28
CA MET A 418 20.77 -3.72 -13.11
C MET A 418 21.72 -2.83 -12.29
N THR A 419 21.89 -1.59 -12.72
CA THR A 419 22.53 -0.52 -11.95
C THR A 419 21.50 0.58 -11.73
N ILE A 420 21.54 1.20 -10.56
CA ILE A 420 20.70 2.37 -10.23
C ILE A 420 21.60 3.58 -9.96
N ASP A 421 21.14 4.77 -10.39
CA ASP A 421 21.85 6.04 -10.25
C ASP A 421 21.39 6.84 -9.05
#